data_111911f6e7959cedfb2caa8062564bda
#
_entry.id   111911f6e7959cedfb2caa8062564bda
#
_cell.length_a   1.000
_cell.length_b   1.000
_cell.length_c   1.000
_cell.angle_alpha   90.00
_cell.angle_beta   90.00
_cell.angle_gamma   90.00
#
_symmetry.space_group_name_H-M   'P 1'
#
loop_
_entity.id
_entity.type
_entity.pdbx_description
1 polymer ?
#
loop_
_entity_poly.entity_id
_entity_poly.type
_entity_poly.pdbx_seq_one_letter_code
_entity_poly.pdbx_strand_id
1 'polypeptide(L)'
;MTKASIKRLLRNLGVIRLSDNLRYQVLKIRNKTENTKFVKENPGVNLPPDYLLYESHLLNYREYIKNGIIDAKDLKDLLEKHIDLVGKKVLDWGCGPARIIRHFPDLLPQTSFYGTDYNAESIAWNTKHIKNVQFHSNAINPPTSFKENTFDAIYGLSIFTHLSKENHAHWINELHRIANTHAILIITTHGEAFKEKLIKKEQLKFEANELVIQGNTLEGHRTYAAYHPPKLMENMFEGKFEILNHIQGKKEDWGTSQDYWIIKKL
;
A
#
# COMPACT_ATOMS: atom_id res chain seq x y z
N MET A 1 23.23 19.09 5.17
CA MET A 1 22.76 17.68 5.17
C MET A 1 21.48 17.60 4.37
N THR A 2 21.35 16.60 3.48
CA THR A 2 20.12 16.37 2.73
C THR A 2 19.04 15.75 3.64
N LYS A 3 17.74 15.84 3.23
CA LYS A 3 16.64 15.15 3.91
C LYS A 3 16.90 13.63 4.08
N ALA A 4 17.51 13.01 3.07
CA ALA A 4 17.88 11.58 3.09
C ALA A 4 18.90 11.28 4.19
N SER A 5 19.94 12.11 4.29
CA SER A 5 20.99 11.96 5.32
C SER A 5 20.46 12.13 6.75
N ILE A 6 19.53 13.09 6.96
CA ILE A 6 18.89 13.29 8.27
C ILE A 6 18.05 12.08 8.66
N LYS A 7 17.18 11.60 7.75
CA LYS A 7 16.36 10.40 8.02
C LYS A 7 17.22 9.18 8.35
N ARG A 8 18.33 9.00 7.63
CA ARG A 8 19.27 7.91 7.90
C ARG A 8 19.93 8.04 9.28
N LEU A 9 20.34 9.24 9.66
CA LEU A 9 20.90 9.48 10.99
C LEU A 9 19.88 9.12 12.08
N LEU A 10 18.63 9.57 11.96
CA LEU A 10 17.56 9.24 12.90
C LEU A 10 17.30 7.73 13.00
N ARG A 11 17.38 6.99 11.87
CA ARG A 11 17.28 5.52 11.88
C ARG A 11 18.45 4.86 12.59
N ASN A 12 19.67 5.29 12.29
CA ASN A 12 20.87 4.73 12.92
C ASN A 12 20.91 4.98 14.43
N LEU A 13 20.34 6.08 14.89
CA LEU A 13 20.18 6.41 16.31
C LEU A 13 18.96 5.72 16.97
N GLY A 14 18.15 4.96 16.21
CA GLY A 14 16.95 4.31 16.73
C GLY A 14 15.79 5.26 17.07
N VAL A 15 15.90 6.55 16.74
CA VAL A 15 14.91 7.58 17.12
C VAL A 15 13.94 7.94 16.00
N ILE A 16 13.95 7.23 14.89
CA ILE A 16 13.07 7.50 13.74
C ILE A 16 11.59 7.42 14.11
N ARG A 17 11.19 6.46 14.96
CA ARG A 17 9.81 6.31 15.43
C ARG A 17 9.39 7.46 16.34
N LEU A 18 10.28 7.94 17.19
CA LEU A 18 10.04 9.13 18.02
C LEU A 18 9.80 10.38 17.16
N SER A 19 10.63 10.57 16.14
CA SER A 19 10.45 11.64 15.14
C SER A 19 9.12 11.53 14.38
N ASP A 20 8.69 10.32 14.05
CA ASP A 20 7.42 10.07 13.37
C ASP A 20 6.22 10.34 14.31
N ASN A 21 6.31 9.94 15.57
CA ASN A 21 5.30 10.26 16.58
C ASN A 21 5.16 11.77 16.84
N LEU A 22 6.29 12.50 16.91
CA LEU A 22 6.26 13.95 17.00
C LEU A 22 5.55 14.56 15.77
N ARG A 23 5.85 14.08 14.58
CA ARG A 23 5.16 14.50 13.35
C ARG A 23 3.65 14.24 13.42
N TYR A 24 3.24 13.10 13.95
CA TYR A 24 1.82 12.78 14.17
C TYR A 24 1.16 13.84 15.06
N GLN A 25 1.76 14.18 16.21
CA GLN A 25 1.21 15.19 17.13
C GLN A 25 1.11 16.57 16.46
N VAL A 26 2.14 16.99 15.72
CA VAL A 26 2.14 18.25 14.99
C VAL A 26 1.00 18.28 13.95
N LEU A 27 0.81 17.21 13.18
CA LEU A 27 -0.26 17.13 12.18
C LEU A 27 -1.65 17.08 12.83
N LYS A 28 -1.78 16.43 13.98
CA LYS A 28 -3.03 16.40 14.75
C LYS A 28 -3.46 17.80 15.20
N ILE A 29 -2.53 18.58 15.71
CA ILE A 29 -2.80 19.98 16.11
C ILE A 29 -3.11 20.83 14.88
N ARG A 30 -2.29 20.73 13.83
CA ARG A 30 -2.41 21.52 12.61
C ARG A 30 -3.77 21.34 11.91
N ASN A 31 -4.24 20.10 11.83
CA ASN A 31 -5.48 19.77 11.10
C ASN A 31 -6.73 19.79 11.98
N LYS A 32 -6.62 20.06 13.29
CA LYS A 32 -7.72 19.98 14.24
C LYS A 32 -8.96 20.75 13.79
N THR A 33 -8.83 22.00 13.38
CA THR A 33 -9.93 22.86 12.97
C THR A 33 -10.64 22.32 11.73
N GLU A 34 -9.88 21.99 10.68
CA GLU A 34 -10.43 21.43 9.44
C GLU A 34 -11.08 20.06 9.64
N ASN A 35 -10.46 19.19 10.45
CA ASN A 35 -11.01 17.89 10.78
C ASN A 35 -12.31 18.01 11.59
N THR A 36 -12.37 18.94 12.55
CA THR A 36 -13.62 19.22 13.31
C THR A 36 -14.72 19.73 12.41
N LYS A 37 -14.40 20.63 11.48
CA LYS A 37 -15.34 21.15 10.47
C LYS A 37 -15.85 20.00 9.58
N PHE A 38 -14.95 19.17 9.06
CA PHE A 38 -15.32 18.04 8.21
C PHE A 38 -16.30 17.09 8.90
N VAL A 39 -16.08 16.72 10.16
CA VAL A 39 -17.00 15.85 10.93
C VAL A 39 -18.39 16.46 11.07
N LYS A 40 -18.48 17.77 11.33
CA LYS A 40 -19.76 18.48 11.43
C LYS A 40 -20.52 18.51 10.10
N GLU A 41 -19.80 18.69 8.99
CA GLU A 41 -20.36 18.74 7.63
C GLU A 41 -20.74 17.34 7.11
N ASN A 42 -20.15 16.27 7.65
CA ASN A 42 -20.29 14.90 7.16
C ASN A 42 -20.61 13.90 8.31
N PRO A 43 -21.73 14.04 9.03
CA PRO A 43 -22.02 13.26 10.23
C PRO A 43 -22.19 11.75 9.98
N GLY A 44 -22.42 11.33 8.72
CA GLY A 44 -22.58 9.92 8.33
C GLY A 44 -21.28 9.24 7.92
N VAL A 45 -20.15 9.96 7.87
CA VAL A 45 -18.87 9.38 7.42
C VAL A 45 -18.13 8.73 8.60
N ASN A 46 -17.94 7.42 8.52
CA ASN A 46 -17.12 6.69 9.47
C ASN A 46 -15.63 6.94 9.20
N LEU A 47 -14.94 7.57 10.14
CA LEU A 47 -13.49 7.82 10.10
C LEU A 47 -12.76 6.87 11.05
N PRO A 48 -11.63 6.28 10.63
CA PRO A 48 -10.81 5.48 11.53
C PRO A 48 -10.16 6.34 12.61
N PRO A 49 -9.65 5.74 13.71
CA PRO A 49 -8.85 6.44 14.71
C PRO A 49 -7.71 7.24 14.05
N ASP A 50 -7.44 8.41 14.58
CA ASP A 50 -6.44 9.37 14.04
C ASP A 50 -5.10 8.72 13.69
N TYR A 51 -4.62 7.79 14.55
CA TYR A 51 -3.34 7.16 14.34
C TYR A 51 -3.35 6.19 13.15
N LEU A 52 -4.40 5.39 12.99
CA LEU A 52 -4.56 4.48 11.85
C LEU A 52 -4.66 5.27 10.53
N LEU A 53 -5.40 6.38 10.56
CA LEU A 53 -5.51 7.28 9.42
C LEU A 53 -4.14 7.89 9.07
N TYR A 54 -3.36 8.33 10.07
CA TYR A 54 -2.02 8.87 9.90
C TYR A 54 -1.04 7.85 9.32
N GLU A 55 -1.11 6.58 9.74
CA GLU A 55 -0.23 5.52 9.22
C GLU A 55 -0.45 5.26 7.74
N SER A 56 -1.69 5.29 7.28
CA SER A 56 -2.06 4.99 5.89
C SER A 56 -2.03 6.19 4.95
N HIS A 57 -2.19 7.39 5.49
CA HIS A 57 -2.30 8.63 4.69
C HIS A 57 -1.82 9.85 5.51
N LEU A 58 -2.24 11.06 5.12
CA LEU A 58 -2.08 12.26 5.91
C LEU A 58 -3.25 12.41 6.88
N LEU A 59 -3.01 12.97 8.07
CA LEU A 59 -4.04 13.22 9.08
C LEU A 59 -4.92 14.44 8.70
N ASN A 60 -5.59 14.34 7.56
CA ASN A 60 -6.58 15.28 7.06
C ASN A 60 -7.78 14.47 6.58
N TYR A 61 -8.93 14.61 7.24
CA TYR A 61 -10.09 13.75 6.99
C TYR A 61 -10.70 13.98 5.61
N ARG A 62 -10.77 15.23 5.16
CA ARG A 62 -11.28 15.58 3.84
C ARG A 62 -10.44 14.94 2.73
N GLU A 63 -9.13 15.11 2.81
CA GLU A 63 -8.21 14.54 1.82
C GLU A 63 -8.18 13.00 1.89
N TYR A 64 -8.32 12.42 3.08
CA TYR A 64 -8.41 10.97 3.25
C TYR A 64 -9.58 10.38 2.48
N ILE A 65 -10.78 10.95 2.63
CA ILE A 65 -11.99 10.48 1.94
C ILE A 65 -11.93 10.81 0.45
N LYS A 66 -11.61 12.06 0.09
CA LYS A 66 -11.53 12.51 -1.30
C LYS A 66 -10.54 11.67 -2.12
N ASN A 67 -9.33 11.52 -1.61
CA ASN A 67 -8.29 10.74 -2.31
C ASN A 67 -8.64 9.25 -2.32
N GLY A 68 -9.29 8.72 -1.27
CA GLY A 68 -9.80 7.34 -1.28
C GLY A 68 -10.78 7.07 -2.42
N ILE A 69 -11.70 8.00 -2.68
CA ILE A 69 -12.66 7.90 -3.80
C ILE A 69 -11.95 7.97 -5.16
N ILE A 70 -11.00 8.90 -5.31
CA ILE A 70 -10.23 9.06 -6.55
C ILE A 70 -9.42 7.78 -6.82
N ASP A 71 -8.64 7.34 -5.85
CA ASP A 71 -7.80 6.14 -5.98
C ASP A 71 -8.64 4.88 -6.26
N ALA A 72 -9.84 4.76 -5.66
CA ALA A 72 -10.74 3.64 -5.94
C ALA A 72 -11.24 3.65 -7.40
N LYS A 73 -11.58 4.82 -7.94
CA LYS A 73 -11.99 4.95 -9.34
C LYS A 73 -10.83 4.65 -10.29
N ASP A 74 -9.66 5.22 -10.04
CA ASP A 74 -8.47 5.02 -10.87
C ASP A 74 -8.05 3.54 -10.90
N LEU A 75 -8.08 2.87 -9.74
CA LEU A 75 -7.80 1.43 -9.65
C LEU A 75 -8.85 0.58 -10.35
N LYS A 76 -10.14 0.91 -10.19
CA LYS A 76 -11.21 0.25 -10.92
C LYS A 76 -10.97 0.35 -12.42
N ASP A 77 -10.77 1.57 -12.93
CA ASP A 77 -10.56 1.81 -14.35
C ASP A 77 -9.29 1.14 -14.87
N LEU A 78 -8.25 1.01 -14.03
CA LEU A 78 -7.04 0.28 -14.38
C LEU A 78 -7.25 -1.24 -14.42
N LEU A 79 -7.98 -1.81 -13.46
CA LEU A 79 -8.33 -3.24 -13.45
C LEU A 79 -9.24 -3.61 -14.63
N GLU A 80 -10.25 -2.80 -14.93
CA GLU A 80 -11.22 -3.05 -16.00
C GLU A 80 -10.61 -3.03 -17.42
N LYS A 81 -9.40 -2.48 -17.59
CA LYS A 81 -8.64 -2.62 -18.84
C LYS A 81 -8.18 -4.07 -19.10
N HIS A 82 -8.17 -4.91 -18.08
CA HIS A 82 -7.59 -6.26 -18.14
C HIS A 82 -8.55 -7.37 -17.75
N ILE A 83 -9.61 -7.06 -16.99
CA ILE A 83 -10.58 -8.05 -16.50
C ILE A 83 -11.96 -7.40 -16.28
N ASP A 84 -13.03 -8.12 -16.67
CA ASP A 84 -14.39 -7.78 -16.24
C ASP A 84 -14.55 -8.18 -14.76
N LEU A 85 -14.91 -7.20 -13.92
CA LEU A 85 -15.01 -7.39 -12.46
C LEU A 85 -16.39 -7.88 -12.00
N VAL A 86 -17.40 -7.95 -12.86
CA VAL A 86 -18.74 -8.43 -12.51
C VAL A 86 -18.70 -9.88 -12.02
N GLY A 87 -19.22 -10.14 -10.83
CA GLY A 87 -19.23 -11.46 -10.20
C GLY A 87 -17.86 -11.94 -9.68
N LYS A 88 -16.82 -11.09 -9.71
CA LYS A 88 -15.46 -11.43 -9.33
C LYS A 88 -15.18 -11.19 -7.86
N LYS A 89 -14.06 -11.75 -7.38
CA LYS A 89 -13.51 -11.53 -6.04
C LYS A 89 -12.27 -10.67 -6.12
N VAL A 90 -12.28 -9.53 -5.46
CA VAL A 90 -11.18 -8.56 -5.44
C VAL A 90 -10.61 -8.45 -4.04
N LEU A 91 -9.28 -8.53 -3.90
CA LEU A 91 -8.56 -8.38 -2.64
C LEU A 91 -7.76 -7.07 -2.62
N ASP A 92 -7.95 -6.28 -1.56
CA ASP A 92 -7.04 -5.22 -1.12
C ASP A 92 -6.02 -5.83 -0.14
N TRP A 93 -4.82 -6.13 -0.63
CA TRP A 93 -3.73 -6.64 0.18
C TRP A 93 -2.97 -5.50 0.86
N GLY A 94 -3.03 -5.48 2.18
CA GLY A 94 -2.54 -4.36 2.98
C GLY A 94 -3.52 -3.18 3.00
N CYS A 95 -4.80 -3.47 3.22
CA CYS A 95 -5.88 -2.48 3.12
C CYS A 95 -5.82 -1.37 4.17
N GLY A 96 -4.98 -1.50 5.22
CA GLY A 96 -4.93 -0.56 6.32
C GLY A 96 -6.33 -0.29 6.88
N PRO A 97 -6.68 0.97 7.20
CA PRO A 97 -8.02 1.34 7.66
C PRO A 97 -9.04 1.53 6.51
N ALA A 98 -8.93 0.73 5.44
CA ALA A 98 -9.86 0.65 4.32
C ALA A 98 -10.08 1.99 3.58
N ARG A 99 -9.01 2.79 3.36
CA ARG A 99 -9.13 4.10 2.69
C ARG A 99 -9.71 4.00 1.28
N ILE A 100 -9.33 2.98 0.55
CA ILE A 100 -9.67 2.78 -0.86
C ILE A 100 -10.82 1.79 -1.00
N ILE A 101 -10.66 0.58 -0.46
CA ILE A 101 -11.63 -0.51 -0.68
C ILE A 101 -13.04 -0.20 -0.20
N ARG A 102 -13.21 0.67 0.79
CA ARG A 102 -14.54 1.09 1.29
C ARG A 102 -15.44 1.71 0.23
N HIS A 103 -14.86 2.21 -0.86
CA HIS A 103 -15.58 2.88 -1.96
C HIS A 103 -15.93 1.93 -3.11
N PHE A 104 -15.30 0.77 -3.18
CA PHE A 104 -15.52 -0.18 -4.28
C PHE A 104 -16.93 -0.78 -4.32
N PRO A 105 -17.58 -1.14 -3.19
CA PRO A 105 -18.93 -1.71 -3.25
C PRO A 105 -19.98 -0.82 -3.91
N ASP A 106 -19.82 0.51 -3.77
CA ASP A 106 -20.71 1.48 -4.43
C ASP A 106 -20.41 1.62 -5.93
N LEU A 107 -19.16 1.39 -6.34
CA LEU A 107 -18.72 1.46 -7.73
C LEU A 107 -19.04 0.17 -8.51
N LEU A 108 -18.99 -0.98 -7.84
CA LEU A 108 -19.13 -2.32 -8.43
C LEU A 108 -19.99 -3.22 -7.54
N PRO A 109 -21.33 -3.01 -7.51
CA PRO A 109 -22.23 -3.69 -6.57
C PRO A 109 -22.36 -5.20 -6.78
N GLN A 110 -21.93 -5.73 -7.94
CA GLN A 110 -21.97 -7.16 -8.25
C GLN A 110 -20.64 -7.88 -7.99
N THR A 111 -19.65 -7.19 -7.40
CA THR A 111 -18.31 -7.71 -7.12
C THR A 111 -18.16 -7.97 -5.62
N SER A 112 -17.45 -9.04 -5.25
CA SER A 112 -17.15 -9.38 -3.86
C SER A 112 -15.81 -8.80 -3.44
N PHE A 113 -15.78 -8.04 -2.35
CA PHE A 113 -14.58 -7.34 -1.89
C PHE A 113 -14.05 -7.91 -0.58
N TYR A 114 -12.72 -8.04 -0.53
CA TYR A 114 -11.96 -8.54 0.61
C TYR A 114 -10.81 -7.60 0.92
N GLY A 115 -10.57 -7.34 2.20
CA GLY A 115 -9.41 -6.60 2.67
C GLY A 115 -8.60 -7.43 3.66
N THR A 116 -7.27 -7.36 3.57
CA THR A 116 -6.41 -7.99 4.57
C THR A 116 -5.28 -7.07 4.98
N ASP A 117 -4.91 -7.12 6.26
CA ASP A 117 -3.82 -6.32 6.83
C ASP A 117 -3.23 -7.02 8.05
N TYR A 118 -1.94 -6.76 8.34
CA TYR A 118 -1.28 -7.26 9.53
C TYR A 118 -1.66 -6.47 10.79
N ASN A 119 -2.17 -5.25 10.63
CA ASN A 119 -2.61 -4.40 11.74
C ASN A 119 -4.02 -4.83 12.20
N ALA A 120 -4.08 -5.62 13.25
CA ALA A 120 -5.33 -6.15 13.80
C ALA A 120 -6.30 -5.04 14.26
N GLU A 121 -5.81 -3.87 14.69
CA GLU A 121 -6.63 -2.73 15.08
C GLU A 121 -7.37 -2.14 13.86
N SER A 122 -6.67 -2.00 12.73
CA SER A 122 -7.27 -1.60 11.45
C SER A 122 -8.37 -2.58 11.02
N ILE A 123 -8.10 -3.88 11.06
CA ILE A 123 -9.06 -4.92 10.68
C ILE A 123 -10.28 -4.92 11.60
N ALA A 124 -10.09 -4.82 12.92
CA ALA A 124 -11.20 -4.76 13.88
C ALA A 124 -12.08 -3.52 13.64
N TRP A 125 -11.47 -2.37 13.37
CA TRP A 125 -12.20 -1.14 13.04
C TRP A 125 -12.97 -1.29 11.73
N ASN A 126 -12.33 -1.80 10.68
CA ASN A 126 -12.93 -2.00 9.35
C ASN A 126 -14.15 -2.92 9.43
N THR A 127 -14.00 -4.08 10.07
CA THR A 127 -15.09 -5.06 10.23
C THR A 127 -16.33 -4.48 10.91
N LYS A 128 -16.12 -3.57 11.86
CA LYS A 128 -17.20 -2.90 12.58
C LYS A 128 -17.88 -1.79 11.77
N HIS A 129 -17.14 -1.06 10.93
CA HIS A 129 -17.61 0.22 10.39
C HIS A 129 -17.78 0.25 8.86
N ILE A 130 -17.19 -0.70 8.13
CA ILE A 130 -17.25 -0.74 6.67
C ILE A 130 -18.16 -1.91 6.26
N LYS A 131 -19.16 -1.60 5.44
CA LYS A 131 -20.13 -2.60 4.94
C LYS A 131 -19.69 -3.13 3.57
N ASN A 132 -20.20 -4.32 3.23
CA ASN A 132 -20.03 -4.95 1.91
C ASN A 132 -18.57 -5.26 1.54
N VAL A 133 -17.67 -5.34 2.53
CA VAL A 133 -16.28 -5.81 2.40
C VAL A 133 -16.01 -6.81 3.52
N GLN A 134 -15.38 -7.93 3.20
CA GLN A 134 -14.95 -8.93 4.17
C GLN A 134 -13.50 -8.67 4.58
N PHE A 135 -13.24 -8.52 5.89
CA PHE A 135 -11.91 -8.20 6.40
C PHE A 135 -11.28 -9.37 7.15
N HIS A 136 -10.00 -9.62 6.88
CA HIS A 136 -9.22 -10.70 7.49
C HIS A 136 -7.89 -10.18 8.00
N SER A 137 -7.50 -10.59 9.20
CA SER A 137 -6.17 -10.31 9.73
C SER A 137 -5.15 -11.30 9.15
N ASN A 138 -3.95 -10.83 8.83
CA ASN A 138 -2.81 -11.68 8.48
C ASN A 138 -1.61 -11.32 9.36
N ALA A 139 -0.59 -12.19 9.40
CA ALA A 139 0.69 -11.84 9.97
C ALA A 139 1.51 -10.98 8.96
N ILE A 140 2.61 -10.36 9.44
CA ILE A 140 3.55 -9.67 8.54
C ILE A 140 4.16 -10.64 7.52
N ASN A 141 4.33 -11.90 7.92
CA ASN A 141 4.80 -12.98 7.07
C ASN A 141 3.61 -13.84 6.63
N PRO A 142 3.53 -14.27 5.35
CA PRO A 142 2.54 -15.24 4.91
C PRO A 142 2.75 -16.62 5.59
N PRO A 143 1.77 -17.55 5.50
CA PRO A 143 0.60 -17.48 4.62
C PRO A 143 -0.57 -16.70 5.22
N THR A 144 -1.48 -16.25 4.35
CA THR A 144 -2.80 -15.78 4.75
C THR A 144 -3.75 -16.96 5.01
N SER A 145 -4.92 -16.69 5.61
CA SER A 145 -5.96 -17.70 5.81
C SER A 145 -6.77 -18.05 4.54
N PHE A 146 -6.51 -17.36 3.43
CA PHE A 146 -7.23 -17.60 2.17
C PHE A 146 -6.80 -18.92 1.52
N LYS A 147 -7.76 -19.58 0.87
CA LYS A 147 -7.49 -20.77 0.06
C LYS A 147 -6.72 -20.37 -1.20
N GLU A 148 -6.03 -21.34 -1.79
CA GLU A 148 -5.45 -21.18 -3.13
C GLU A 148 -6.52 -20.85 -4.18
N ASN A 149 -6.15 -20.15 -5.24
CA ASN A 149 -7.03 -19.82 -6.36
C ASN A 149 -8.36 -19.22 -5.90
N THR A 150 -8.30 -18.15 -5.11
CA THR A 150 -9.49 -17.51 -4.50
C THR A 150 -9.86 -16.20 -5.21
N PHE A 151 -8.89 -15.39 -5.61
CA PHE A 151 -9.11 -14.02 -6.07
C PHE A 151 -8.89 -13.87 -7.57
N ASP A 152 -9.80 -13.17 -8.22
CA ASP A 152 -9.72 -12.85 -9.65
C ASP A 152 -8.92 -11.56 -9.90
N ALA A 153 -8.90 -10.66 -8.91
CA ALA A 153 -8.03 -9.50 -8.92
C ALA A 153 -7.49 -9.23 -7.51
N ILE A 154 -6.23 -8.76 -7.43
CA ILE A 154 -5.57 -8.36 -6.19
C ILE A 154 -4.88 -7.03 -6.43
N TYR A 155 -4.99 -6.09 -5.50
CA TYR A 155 -4.11 -4.94 -5.52
C TYR A 155 -3.42 -4.76 -4.16
N GLY A 156 -2.18 -4.28 -4.20
CA GLY A 156 -1.38 -4.00 -3.01
C GLY A 156 -0.59 -2.71 -3.21
N LEU A 157 -1.07 -1.62 -2.61
CA LEU A 157 -0.46 -0.31 -2.77
C LEU A 157 0.50 0.00 -1.63
N SER A 158 1.74 0.26 -1.96
CA SER A 158 2.82 0.55 -1.02
C SER A 158 3.21 -0.60 -0.07
N ILE A 159 2.77 -1.82 -0.29
CA ILE A 159 3.04 -2.91 0.65
C ILE A 159 4.50 -3.37 0.55
N PHE A 160 4.98 -3.70 -0.64
CA PHE A 160 6.37 -4.08 -0.85
C PHE A 160 7.36 -3.00 -0.39
N THR A 161 6.96 -1.74 -0.40
CA THR A 161 7.81 -0.63 0.05
C THR A 161 8.12 -0.65 1.56
N HIS A 162 7.46 -1.51 2.33
CA HIS A 162 7.62 -1.65 3.78
C HIS A 162 8.04 -3.05 4.24
N LEU A 163 8.42 -3.93 3.29
CA LEU A 163 8.78 -5.32 3.58
C LEU A 163 10.30 -5.56 3.52
N SER A 164 10.76 -6.57 4.26
CA SER A 164 12.12 -7.11 4.20
C SER A 164 12.36 -7.87 2.89
N LYS A 165 13.63 -8.13 2.56
CA LYS A 165 13.99 -8.91 1.36
C LYS A 165 13.38 -10.32 1.39
N GLU A 166 13.37 -10.96 2.55
CA GLU A 166 12.80 -12.30 2.73
C GLU A 166 11.29 -12.29 2.48
N ASN A 167 10.60 -11.29 3.02
CA ASN A 167 9.17 -11.15 2.84
C ASN A 167 8.74 -10.80 1.41
N HIS A 168 9.61 -10.20 0.60
CA HIS A 168 9.30 -10.03 -0.83
C HIS A 168 9.07 -11.38 -1.51
N ALA A 169 10.00 -12.34 -1.37
CA ALA A 169 9.86 -13.66 -1.99
C ALA A 169 8.67 -14.44 -1.42
N HIS A 170 8.47 -14.38 -0.11
CA HIS A 170 7.35 -15.07 0.56
C HIS A 170 6.00 -14.52 0.08
N TRP A 171 5.83 -13.21 -0.01
CA TRP A 171 4.59 -12.58 -0.46
C TRP A 171 4.34 -12.78 -1.96
N ILE A 172 5.37 -12.77 -2.82
CA ILE A 172 5.20 -13.12 -4.25
C ILE A 172 4.63 -14.55 -4.38
N ASN A 173 5.15 -15.51 -3.60
CA ASN A 173 4.63 -16.88 -3.61
C ASN A 173 3.18 -16.95 -3.08
N GLU A 174 2.88 -16.22 -2.01
CA GLU A 174 1.54 -16.19 -1.43
C GLU A 174 0.52 -15.54 -2.37
N LEU A 175 0.86 -14.40 -2.95
CA LEU A 175 -0.01 -13.73 -3.92
C LEU A 175 -0.29 -14.63 -5.13
N HIS A 176 0.74 -15.36 -5.60
CA HIS A 176 0.56 -16.36 -6.65
C HIS A 176 -0.35 -17.51 -6.20
N ARG A 177 -0.21 -17.99 -4.96
CA ARG A 177 -1.04 -19.08 -4.41
C ARG A 177 -2.51 -18.70 -4.33
N ILE A 178 -2.83 -17.52 -3.79
CA ILE A 178 -4.22 -17.09 -3.55
C ILE A 178 -4.91 -16.51 -4.79
N ALA A 179 -4.17 -16.08 -5.80
CA ALA A 179 -4.72 -15.61 -7.07
C ALA A 179 -5.27 -16.78 -7.89
N ASN A 180 -6.39 -16.58 -8.58
CA ASN A 180 -6.91 -17.50 -9.59
C ASN A 180 -5.98 -17.55 -10.81
N THR A 181 -6.05 -18.62 -11.60
CA THR A 181 -5.39 -18.67 -12.92
C THR A 181 -5.86 -17.48 -13.75
N HIS A 182 -4.93 -16.76 -14.35
CA HIS A 182 -5.15 -15.52 -15.10
C HIS A 182 -5.68 -14.33 -14.28
N ALA A 183 -5.66 -14.40 -12.96
CA ALA A 183 -5.97 -13.24 -12.11
C ALA A 183 -5.05 -12.05 -12.40
N ILE A 184 -5.60 -10.84 -12.31
CA ILE A 184 -4.86 -9.59 -12.52
C ILE A 184 -4.41 -9.05 -11.16
N LEU A 185 -3.13 -8.70 -11.06
CA LEU A 185 -2.59 -8.07 -9.86
C LEU A 185 -2.04 -6.68 -10.19
N ILE A 186 -2.31 -5.71 -9.30
CA ILE A 186 -1.71 -4.38 -9.33
C ILE A 186 -0.86 -4.21 -8.08
N ILE A 187 0.45 -4.04 -8.28
CA ILE A 187 1.44 -3.90 -7.21
C ILE A 187 2.17 -2.58 -7.39
N THR A 188 2.39 -1.84 -6.30
CA THR A 188 3.20 -0.62 -6.37
C THR A 188 4.51 -0.72 -5.61
N THR A 189 5.54 -0.06 -6.15
CA THR A 189 6.91 -0.09 -5.62
C THR A 189 7.59 1.28 -5.69
N HIS A 190 8.63 1.49 -4.88
CA HIS A 190 9.53 2.64 -5.03
C HIS A 190 10.56 2.34 -6.11
N GLY A 191 10.25 2.69 -7.36
CA GLY A 191 11.11 2.48 -8.50
C GLY A 191 12.14 3.59 -8.75
N GLU A 192 12.53 3.79 -10.02
CA GLU A 192 13.60 4.69 -10.43
C GLU A 192 13.40 6.14 -9.96
N ALA A 193 12.18 6.66 -9.96
CA ALA A 193 11.87 8.01 -9.50
C ALA A 193 12.23 8.26 -8.03
N PHE A 194 12.35 7.20 -7.23
CA PHE A 194 12.74 7.29 -5.82
C PHE A 194 14.25 7.23 -5.58
N LYS A 195 15.06 6.90 -6.56
CA LYS A 195 16.51 6.75 -6.47
C LYS A 195 17.22 8.00 -5.90
N GLU A 196 16.75 9.19 -6.21
CA GLU A 196 17.27 10.44 -5.65
C GLU A 196 17.10 10.58 -4.12
N LYS A 197 16.19 9.81 -3.50
CA LYS A 197 15.99 9.76 -2.05
C LYS A 197 17.02 8.87 -1.36
N LEU A 198 17.85 8.17 -2.13
CA LEU A 198 18.92 7.30 -1.65
C LEU A 198 20.24 8.08 -1.52
N ILE A 199 21.07 7.70 -0.56
CA ILE A 199 22.46 8.19 -0.50
C ILE A 199 23.32 7.47 -1.56
N LYS A 200 24.48 8.01 -1.92
CA LYS A 200 25.32 7.49 -3.02
C LYS A 200 25.60 5.99 -2.92
N LYS A 201 25.92 5.46 -1.75
CA LYS A 201 26.15 4.03 -1.52
C LYS A 201 24.91 3.18 -1.82
N GLU A 202 23.73 3.68 -1.48
CA GLU A 202 22.46 3.03 -1.74
C GLU A 202 22.07 3.12 -3.23
N GLN A 203 22.38 4.26 -3.88
CA GLN A 203 22.20 4.42 -5.32
C GLN A 203 23.01 3.38 -6.11
N LEU A 204 24.28 3.15 -5.74
CA LEU A 204 25.11 2.13 -6.38
C LEU A 204 24.50 0.72 -6.26
N LYS A 205 23.92 0.37 -5.11
CA LYS A 205 23.20 -0.91 -4.96
C LYS A 205 21.98 -0.97 -5.88
N PHE A 206 21.19 0.10 -5.89
CA PHE A 206 20.02 0.20 -6.76
C PHE A 206 20.41 0.05 -8.25
N GLU A 207 21.48 0.71 -8.67
CA GLU A 207 22.04 0.63 -10.04
C GLU A 207 22.58 -0.78 -10.37
N ALA A 208 23.02 -1.53 -9.36
CA ALA A 208 23.40 -2.95 -9.48
C ALA A 208 22.20 -3.91 -9.47
N ASN A 209 20.96 -3.40 -9.55
CA ASN A 209 19.71 -4.17 -9.47
C ASN A 209 19.52 -4.89 -8.11
N GLU A 210 20.09 -4.37 -7.04
CA GLU A 210 19.89 -4.90 -5.70
C GLU A 210 18.75 -4.16 -4.98
N LEU A 211 17.91 -4.91 -4.23
CA LEU A 211 16.93 -4.31 -3.33
C LEU A 211 17.63 -3.46 -2.27
N VAL A 212 17.21 -2.21 -2.15
CA VAL A 212 17.75 -1.30 -1.13
C VAL A 212 16.76 -1.17 0.00
N ILE A 213 17.15 -1.59 1.19
CA ILE A 213 16.32 -1.54 2.39
C ILE A 213 16.88 -0.50 3.37
N GLN A 214 16.02 0.40 3.77
CA GLN A 214 16.22 1.31 4.89
C GLN A 214 15.40 0.80 6.09
N GLY A 215 15.92 -0.27 6.72
CA GLY A 215 15.37 -0.91 7.92
C GLY A 215 15.71 -0.17 9.21
N ASN A 216 16.22 -0.88 10.24
CA ASN A 216 16.46 -0.39 11.60
C ASN A 216 15.20 0.23 12.25
N THR A 217 14.04 -0.32 11.90
CA THR A 217 12.73 0.00 12.44
C THR A 217 11.81 -1.19 12.22
N LEU A 218 10.57 -1.13 12.72
CA LEU A 218 9.60 -2.20 12.59
C LEU A 218 9.20 -2.39 11.13
N GLU A 219 9.34 -3.63 10.63
CA GLU A 219 8.85 -4.03 9.32
C GLU A 219 7.33 -3.88 9.23
N GLY A 220 6.83 -3.49 8.08
CA GLY A 220 5.43 -3.14 7.86
C GLY A 220 5.07 -1.71 8.26
N HIS A 221 5.81 -1.09 9.18
CA HIS A 221 5.55 0.28 9.60
C HIS A 221 6.01 1.30 8.55
N ARG A 222 5.30 2.42 8.42
CA ARG A 222 5.58 3.50 7.45
C ARG A 222 6.99 4.10 7.49
N THR A 223 7.73 3.89 8.57
CA THR A 223 9.14 4.34 8.68
C THR A 223 10.13 3.34 8.09
N TYR A 224 9.72 2.10 7.82
CA TYR A 224 10.49 1.13 7.04
C TYR A 224 10.40 1.50 5.55
N ALA A 225 11.47 1.35 4.79
CA ALA A 225 11.41 1.62 3.35
C ALA A 225 12.29 0.65 2.54
N ALA A 226 11.69 0.11 1.48
CA ALA A 226 12.36 -0.67 0.45
C ALA A 226 12.28 0.05 -0.91
N TYR A 227 13.34 -0.06 -1.71
CA TYR A 227 13.45 0.58 -3.03
C TYR A 227 13.83 -0.49 -4.06
N HIS A 228 13.11 -0.51 -5.16
CA HIS A 228 13.01 -1.62 -6.07
C HIS A 228 13.53 -1.22 -7.46
N PRO A 229 14.75 -1.63 -7.84
CA PRO A 229 15.15 -1.54 -9.24
C PRO A 229 14.16 -2.29 -10.13
N PRO A 230 13.74 -1.73 -11.27
CA PRO A 230 12.75 -2.40 -12.14
C PRO A 230 13.18 -3.82 -12.53
N LYS A 231 14.44 -4.03 -12.88
CA LYS A 231 14.96 -5.35 -13.27
C LYS A 231 14.83 -6.39 -12.14
N LEU A 232 14.96 -5.98 -10.89
CA LEU A 232 14.73 -6.86 -9.74
C LEU A 232 13.28 -7.34 -9.71
N MET A 233 12.32 -6.44 -9.90
CA MET A 233 10.89 -6.79 -9.88
C MET A 233 10.53 -7.72 -11.04
N GLU A 234 11.05 -7.46 -12.25
CA GLU A 234 10.88 -8.37 -13.39
C GLU A 234 11.34 -9.79 -13.04
N ASN A 235 12.54 -9.93 -12.47
CA ASN A 235 13.09 -11.23 -12.07
C ASN A 235 12.26 -11.90 -10.96
N MET A 236 11.66 -11.12 -10.05
CA MET A 236 10.80 -11.66 -8.98
C MET A 236 9.46 -12.19 -9.50
N PHE A 237 8.96 -11.65 -10.61
CA PHE A 237 7.72 -12.10 -11.25
C PHE A 237 7.93 -13.26 -12.21
N GLU A 238 9.17 -13.49 -12.68
CA GLU A 238 9.53 -14.51 -13.67
C GLU A 238 9.02 -15.91 -13.25
N GLY A 239 8.39 -16.61 -14.20
CA GLY A 239 7.86 -17.96 -14.01
C GLY A 239 6.58 -18.06 -13.18
N LYS A 240 6.07 -16.94 -12.64
CA LYS A 240 4.83 -16.88 -11.85
C LYS A 240 3.78 -15.94 -12.46
N PHE A 241 4.26 -14.81 -12.99
CA PHE A 241 3.40 -13.77 -13.51
C PHE A 241 3.91 -13.27 -14.86
N GLU A 242 2.99 -13.02 -15.77
CA GLU A 242 3.22 -12.26 -16.99
C GLU A 242 3.11 -10.76 -16.64
N ILE A 243 4.08 -9.95 -17.05
CA ILE A 243 4.01 -8.49 -16.89
C ILE A 243 3.21 -7.93 -18.07
N LEU A 244 2.00 -7.46 -17.79
CA LEU A 244 1.14 -6.84 -18.81
C LEU A 244 1.51 -5.37 -19.05
N ASN A 245 1.90 -4.66 -17.97
CA ASN A 245 2.34 -3.27 -18.06
C ASN A 245 3.19 -2.88 -16.84
N HIS A 246 4.13 -1.96 -17.05
CA HIS A 246 4.88 -1.28 -16.01
C HIS A 246 4.77 0.23 -16.22
N ILE A 247 4.04 0.90 -15.35
CA ILE A 247 3.89 2.36 -15.36
C ILE A 247 4.91 2.93 -14.38
N GLN A 248 5.94 3.55 -14.90
CA GLN A 248 6.98 4.14 -14.06
C GLN A 248 6.46 5.36 -13.30
N GLY A 249 6.82 5.42 -12.03
CA GLY A 249 6.60 6.59 -11.20
C GLY A 249 7.43 7.78 -11.67
N LYS A 250 6.98 8.98 -11.33
CA LYS A 250 7.65 10.24 -11.70
C LYS A 250 7.59 11.27 -10.57
N LYS A 251 8.35 12.31 -10.71
CA LYS A 251 8.22 13.49 -9.86
C LYS A 251 6.96 14.26 -10.22
N GLU A 252 6.23 14.63 -9.18
CA GLU A 252 5.02 15.43 -9.24
C GLU A 252 5.15 16.61 -8.26
N ASP A 253 4.33 17.63 -8.40
CA ASP A 253 4.35 18.81 -7.50
C ASP A 253 4.10 18.42 -6.02
N TRP A 254 3.29 17.39 -5.78
CA TRP A 254 2.98 16.86 -4.44
C TRP A 254 4.02 15.89 -3.91
N GLY A 255 4.96 15.38 -4.74
CA GLY A 255 5.97 14.41 -4.32
C GLY A 255 6.47 13.50 -5.43
N THR A 256 6.63 12.22 -5.13
CA THR A 256 7.10 11.20 -6.10
C THR A 256 6.07 10.09 -6.14
N SER A 257 5.51 9.79 -7.30
CA SER A 257 4.60 8.67 -7.50
C SER A 257 5.37 7.35 -7.56
N GLN A 258 4.70 6.27 -7.15
CA GLN A 258 5.27 4.91 -7.19
C GLN A 258 5.13 4.31 -8.59
N ASP A 259 5.97 3.32 -8.89
CA ASP A 259 5.78 2.46 -10.05
C ASP A 259 4.55 1.59 -9.83
N TYR A 260 3.76 1.37 -10.89
CA TYR A 260 2.65 0.41 -10.93
C TYR A 260 3.03 -0.76 -11.83
N TRP A 261 2.94 -1.95 -11.27
CA TRP A 261 3.10 -3.22 -11.96
C TRP A 261 1.74 -3.85 -12.14
N ILE A 262 1.33 -4.00 -13.39
CA ILE A 262 0.13 -4.74 -13.77
C ILE A 262 0.58 -6.09 -14.27
N ILE A 263 0.28 -7.13 -13.50
CA ILE A 263 0.76 -8.48 -13.77
C ILE A 263 -0.40 -9.46 -13.78
N LYS A 264 -0.25 -10.55 -14.50
CA LYS A 264 -1.23 -11.61 -14.65
C LYS A 264 -0.64 -12.94 -14.20
N LYS A 265 -1.37 -13.69 -13.38
CA LYS A 265 -0.95 -15.04 -12.98
C LYS A 265 -0.91 -15.97 -14.21
N LEU A 266 0.20 -16.70 -14.35
CA LEU A 266 0.43 -17.72 -15.37
C LEU A 266 -0.37 -19.01 -15.08
#